data_2764ea1baedae0079ab20953376d2d45
#
_entry.id   2764ea1baedae0079ab20953376d2d45
#
_cell.length_a   1.000
_cell.length_b   1.000
_cell.length_c   1.000
_cell.angle_alpha   90.00
_cell.angle_beta   90.00
_cell.angle_gamma   90.00
#
_symmetry.space_group_name_H-M   'P 1'
#
loop_
_entity.id
_entity.type
_entity.pdbx_description
1 polymer ?
#
loop_
_entity_poly.entity_id
_entity_poly.type
_entity_poly.pdbx_seq_one_letter_code
_entity_poly.pdbx_strand_id
1 'polypeptide(L)'
;MQFKQRARSKMAKSERENSILMAAEMLLRQLSYDAMTMQAVATAAGLAKGTLYLYFASRESLIIAVYGRLFDRWIDRFVVSQSEQTCVDGFCRDFARCYADDPLFLQLAGVANTFLEPHLDHAAYIFVRQGMIRRIKRLSGRVSQQFGVTPVDAQKLIWGLLTIAGGAAQLSVQSPFAKPELPSDIASFNELAHFETVFFNVALPFGRGIIQIQPPLIRK
;
A
#
# COMPACT_ATOMS: atom_id res chain seq x y z
N MET A 1 -1.16 -40.48 -8.30
CA MET A 1 -0.43 -40.14 -7.05
C MET A 1 0.40 -38.85 -7.13
N GLN A 2 1.11 -38.55 -8.21
CA GLN A 2 1.98 -37.36 -8.38
C GLN A 2 1.25 -36.01 -8.21
N PHE A 3 0.00 -35.84 -8.67
CA PHE A 3 -0.77 -34.58 -8.55
C PHE A 3 -1.07 -34.22 -7.08
N LYS A 4 -1.43 -35.18 -6.22
CA LYS A 4 -1.68 -34.94 -4.79
C LYS A 4 -0.41 -34.54 -4.03
N GLN A 5 0.74 -35.11 -4.40
CA GLN A 5 2.03 -34.83 -3.76
C GLN A 5 2.55 -33.42 -4.15
N ARG A 6 2.39 -33.00 -5.43
CA ARG A 6 2.71 -31.63 -5.89
C ARG A 6 1.79 -30.59 -5.25
N ALA A 7 0.50 -30.88 -5.11
CA ALA A 7 -0.45 -29.97 -4.45
C ALA A 7 -0.11 -29.77 -2.95
N ARG A 8 0.22 -30.86 -2.23
CA ARG A 8 0.68 -30.78 -0.83
C ARG A 8 1.97 -29.97 -0.66
N SER A 9 2.95 -30.19 -1.54
CA SER A 9 4.21 -29.45 -1.51
C SER A 9 4.01 -27.96 -1.78
N LYS A 10 3.12 -27.60 -2.73
CA LYS A 10 2.79 -26.19 -3.02
C LYS A 10 2.05 -25.53 -1.89
N MET A 11 1.13 -26.23 -1.24
CA MET A 11 0.38 -25.74 -0.09
C MET A 11 1.30 -25.52 1.12
N ALA A 12 2.16 -26.48 1.44
CA ALA A 12 3.15 -26.34 2.51
C ALA A 12 4.14 -25.18 2.26
N LYS A 13 4.53 -24.94 0.99
CA LYS A 13 5.36 -23.79 0.63
C LYS A 13 4.63 -22.48 0.87
N SER A 14 3.37 -22.38 0.45
CA SER A 14 2.54 -21.18 0.64
C SER A 14 2.27 -20.89 2.12
N GLU A 15 1.99 -21.92 2.94
CA GLU A 15 1.80 -21.79 4.39
C GLU A 15 3.07 -21.27 5.07
N ARG A 16 4.23 -21.75 4.67
CA ARG A 16 5.51 -21.29 5.21
C ARG A 16 5.84 -19.86 4.81
N GLU A 17 5.62 -19.49 3.55
CA GLU A 17 5.75 -18.12 3.07
C GLU A 17 4.83 -17.18 3.86
N ASN A 18 3.59 -17.60 4.10
CA ASN A 18 2.64 -16.86 4.91
C ASN A 18 3.10 -16.67 6.35
N SER A 19 3.66 -17.72 6.98
CA SER A 19 4.24 -17.66 8.33
C SER A 19 5.41 -16.66 8.40
N ILE A 20 6.28 -16.64 7.40
CA ILE A 20 7.39 -15.67 7.31
C ILE A 20 6.86 -14.24 7.21
N LEU A 21 5.88 -14.01 6.33
CA LEU A 21 5.29 -12.68 6.16
C LEU A 21 4.57 -12.19 7.41
N MET A 22 3.92 -13.09 8.17
CA MET A 22 3.31 -12.73 9.45
C MET A 22 4.35 -12.34 10.49
N ALA A 23 5.45 -13.09 10.60
CA ALA A 23 6.54 -12.78 11.51
C ALA A 23 7.22 -11.44 11.17
N ALA A 24 7.45 -11.18 9.88
CA ALA A 24 8.01 -9.92 9.40
C ALA A 24 7.07 -8.73 9.68
N GLU A 25 5.77 -8.89 9.43
CA GLU A 25 4.78 -7.86 9.72
C GLU A 25 4.72 -7.53 11.22
N MET A 26 4.72 -8.53 12.08
CA MET A 26 4.74 -8.36 13.54
C MET A 26 5.96 -7.55 13.98
N LEU A 27 7.15 -7.87 13.46
CA LEU A 27 8.37 -7.13 13.77
C LEU A 27 8.34 -5.70 13.23
N LEU A 28 7.84 -5.48 12.02
CA LEU A 28 7.71 -4.14 11.43
C LEU A 28 6.72 -3.23 12.18
N ARG A 29 5.76 -3.80 12.92
CA ARG A 29 4.88 -3.02 13.81
C ARG A 29 5.55 -2.57 15.10
N GLN A 30 6.67 -3.18 15.46
CA GLN A 30 7.43 -2.89 16.69
C GLN A 30 8.73 -2.14 16.42
N LEU A 31 9.29 -2.30 15.22
CA LEU A 31 10.58 -1.78 14.81
C LEU A 31 10.41 -0.92 13.54
N SER A 32 11.34 0.03 13.34
CA SER A 32 11.44 0.68 12.02
C SER A 32 11.86 -0.34 10.96
N TYR A 33 11.53 -0.05 9.69
CA TYR A 33 11.94 -0.93 8.59
C TYR A 33 13.46 -1.07 8.46
N ASP A 34 14.25 -0.08 8.89
CA ASP A 34 15.71 -0.11 8.91
C ASP A 34 16.26 -1.04 10.00
N ALA A 35 15.58 -1.10 11.14
CA ALA A 35 16.01 -1.92 12.28
C ALA A 35 15.65 -3.40 12.12
N MET A 36 14.69 -3.76 11.25
CA MET A 36 14.32 -5.15 11.00
C MET A 36 15.43 -5.90 10.25
N THR A 37 15.87 -7.02 10.79
CA THR A 37 16.88 -7.89 10.16
C THR A 37 16.31 -9.23 9.74
N MET A 38 16.90 -9.84 8.69
CA MET A 38 16.54 -11.20 8.25
C MET A 38 16.73 -12.25 9.36
N GLN A 39 17.72 -12.05 10.25
CA GLN A 39 17.93 -12.95 11.38
C GLN A 39 16.77 -12.86 12.39
N ALA A 40 16.30 -11.67 12.72
CA ALA A 40 15.17 -11.47 13.63
C ALA A 40 13.89 -12.12 13.07
N VAL A 41 13.63 -11.96 11.77
CA VAL A 41 12.48 -12.59 11.11
C VAL A 41 12.59 -14.12 11.12
N ALA A 42 13.77 -14.67 10.81
CA ALA A 42 13.98 -16.12 10.82
C ALA A 42 13.71 -16.69 12.22
N THR A 43 14.23 -16.04 13.26
CA THR A 43 13.99 -16.42 14.66
C THR A 43 12.50 -16.36 15.02
N ALA A 44 11.80 -15.25 14.67
CA ALA A 44 10.37 -15.09 14.93
C ALA A 44 9.49 -16.09 14.16
N ALA A 45 9.92 -16.51 12.97
CA ALA A 45 9.25 -17.53 12.16
C ALA A 45 9.61 -18.98 12.53
N GLY A 46 10.52 -19.20 13.50
CA GLY A 46 11.01 -20.52 13.88
C GLY A 46 11.82 -21.22 12.77
N LEU A 47 12.59 -20.46 11.99
CA LEU A 47 13.32 -20.96 10.82
C LEU A 47 14.84 -20.68 10.94
N ALA A 48 15.64 -21.52 10.30
CA ALA A 48 17.03 -21.16 10.03
C ALA A 48 17.11 -19.99 9.03
N LYS A 49 18.08 -19.08 9.22
CA LYS A 49 18.30 -17.91 8.33
C LYS A 49 18.45 -18.33 6.86
N GLY A 50 19.17 -19.41 6.57
CA GLY A 50 19.32 -19.94 5.22
C GLY A 50 17.99 -20.36 4.58
N THR A 51 17.05 -20.90 5.37
CA THR A 51 15.71 -21.25 4.90
C THR A 51 14.93 -20.01 4.48
N LEU A 52 15.06 -18.90 5.22
CA LEU A 52 14.40 -17.64 4.89
C LEU A 52 14.84 -17.09 3.51
N TYR A 53 16.12 -17.19 3.20
CA TYR A 53 16.67 -16.75 1.90
C TYR A 53 16.19 -17.58 0.70
N LEU A 54 15.65 -18.79 0.92
CA LEU A 54 15.00 -19.56 -0.16
C LEU A 54 13.63 -18.99 -0.56
N TYR A 55 13.04 -18.14 0.29
CA TYR A 55 11.75 -17.49 0.03
C TYR A 55 11.91 -16.02 -0.38
N PHE A 56 12.83 -15.32 0.26
CA PHE A 56 13.06 -13.87 0.06
C PHE A 56 14.56 -13.62 -0.07
N ALA A 57 14.99 -13.23 -1.27
CA ALA A 57 16.40 -13.03 -1.59
C ALA A 57 17.05 -11.88 -0.80
N SER A 58 16.26 -10.89 -0.37
CA SER A 58 16.74 -9.73 0.40
C SER A 58 15.71 -9.32 1.46
N ARG A 59 16.15 -8.47 2.38
CA ARG A 59 15.29 -7.80 3.36
C ARG A 59 14.23 -6.95 2.67
N GLU A 60 14.63 -6.22 1.65
CA GLU A 60 13.77 -5.33 0.86
C GLU A 60 12.70 -6.13 0.13
N SER A 61 13.03 -7.28 -0.46
CA SER A 61 12.04 -8.17 -1.09
C SER A 61 11.03 -8.71 -0.10
N LEU A 62 11.42 -8.98 1.15
CA LEU A 62 10.53 -9.38 2.21
C LEU A 62 9.62 -8.24 2.65
N ILE A 63 10.18 -7.03 2.89
CA ILE A 63 9.40 -5.86 3.33
C ILE A 63 8.38 -5.46 2.26
N ILE A 64 8.77 -5.44 0.98
CA ILE A 64 7.84 -5.11 -0.11
C ILE A 64 6.74 -6.15 -0.27
N ALA A 65 7.01 -7.43 0.03
CA ALA A 65 5.98 -8.46 0.06
C ALA A 65 4.99 -8.26 1.23
N VAL A 66 5.47 -7.84 2.41
CA VAL A 66 4.60 -7.42 3.52
C VAL A 66 3.76 -6.22 3.09
N TYR A 67 4.36 -5.19 2.48
CA TYR A 67 3.62 -4.05 1.94
C TYR A 67 2.52 -4.48 0.95
N GLY A 68 2.81 -5.41 0.06
CA GLY A 68 1.83 -5.97 -0.86
C GLY A 68 0.61 -6.58 -0.16
N ARG A 69 0.81 -7.33 0.95
CA ARG A 69 -0.29 -7.88 1.77
C ARG A 69 -1.11 -6.80 2.48
N LEU A 70 -0.42 -5.79 3.01
CA LEU A 70 -1.10 -4.64 3.63
C LEU A 70 -1.94 -3.89 2.59
N PHE A 71 -1.41 -3.74 1.38
CA PHE A 71 -2.11 -3.12 0.27
C PHE A 71 -3.37 -3.90 -0.13
N ASP A 72 -3.31 -5.23 -0.21
CA ASP A 72 -4.48 -6.06 -0.51
C ASP A 72 -5.55 -5.92 0.59
N ARG A 73 -5.15 -5.94 1.88
CA ARG A 73 -6.08 -5.70 3.00
C ARG A 73 -6.69 -4.30 2.97
N TRP A 74 -5.91 -3.29 2.60
CA TRP A 74 -6.40 -1.93 2.41
C TRP A 74 -7.46 -1.89 1.31
N ILE A 75 -7.22 -2.50 0.15
CA ILE A 75 -8.19 -2.56 -0.94
C ILE A 75 -9.49 -3.23 -0.47
N ASP A 76 -9.39 -4.35 0.25
CA ASP A 76 -10.58 -5.07 0.73
C ASP A 76 -11.42 -4.19 1.66
N ARG A 77 -10.80 -3.50 2.62
CA ARG A 77 -11.49 -2.56 3.52
C ARG A 77 -12.09 -1.39 2.76
N PHE A 78 -11.30 -0.78 1.87
CA PHE A 78 -11.74 0.36 1.08
C PHE A 78 -12.92 0.02 0.17
N VAL A 79 -12.89 -1.12 -0.51
CA VAL A 79 -14.00 -1.56 -1.37
C VAL A 79 -15.28 -1.81 -0.57
N VAL A 80 -15.16 -2.37 0.64
CA VAL A 80 -16.32 -2.59 1.54
C VAL A 80 -16.87 -1.27 2.08
N SER A 81 -16.02 -0.26 2.33
CA SER A 81 -16.47 1.05 2.84
C SER A 81 -17.26 1.87 1.81
N GLN A 82 -17.14 1.55 0.50
CA GLN A 82 -17.78 2.29 -0.57
C GLN A 82 -19.27 1.92 -0.71
N SER A 83 -20.15 2.92 -0.61
CA SER A 83 -21.55 2.78 -1.02
C SER A 83 -21.72 3.13 -2.51
N GLU A 84 -22.80 2.64 -3.14
CA GLU A 84 -23.11 2.98 -4.54
C GLU A 84 -23.43 4.47 -4.76
N GLN A 85 -23.77 5.18 -3.69
CA GLN A 85 -24.15 6.61 -3.71
C GLN A 85 -22.99 7.52 -3.29
N THR A 86 -21.77 6.99 -3.08
CA THR A 86 -20.64 7.79 -2.64
C THR A 86 -20.24 8.80 -3.72
N CYS A 87 -20.28 10.09 -3.40
CA CYS A 87 -19.76 11.15 -4.27
C CYS A 87 -18.22 11.16 -4.27
N VAL A 88 -17.62 11.91 -5.19
CA VAL A 88 -16.15 12.03 -5.31
C VAL A 88 -15.49 12.46 -4.00
N ASP A 89 -16.10 13.39 -3.29
CA ASP A 89 -15.58 13.89 -2.01
C ASP A 89 -15.60 12.81 -0.95
N GLY A 90 -16.69 12.04 -0.87
CA GLY A 90 -16.80 10.88 0.02
C GLY A 90 -15.79 9.81 -0.34
N PHE A 91 -15.63 9.52 -1.63
CA PHE A 91 -14.65 8.55 -2.13
C PHE A 91 -13.21 8.92 -1.74
N CYS A 92 -12.80 10.18 -1.95
CA CYS A 92 -11.47 10.65 -1.56
C CYS A 92 -11.26 10.61 -0.04
N ARG A 93 -12.29 10.94 0.73
CA ARG A 93 -12.24 10.90 2.21
C ARG A 93 -12.09 9.48 2.73
N ASP A 94 -12.88 8.54 2.19
CA ASP A 94 -12.80 7.13 2.57
C ASP A 94 -11.47 6.51 2.15
N PHE A 95 -10.94 6.93 0.98
CA PHE A 95 -9.62 6.52 0.52
C PHE A 95 -8.54 6.94 1.53
N ALA A 96 -8.53 8.23 1.93
CA ALA A 96 -7.57 8.75 2.90
C ALA A 96 -7.69 8.05 4.26
N ARG A 97 -8.91 7.95 4.79
CA ARG A 97 -9.18 7.32 6.07
C ARG A 97 -8.71 5.86 6.09
N CYS A 98 -9.16 5.04 5.14
CA CYS A 98 -8.75 3.65 5.06
C CYS A 98 -7.24 3.48 4.85
N TYR A 99 -6.58 4.48 4.23
CA TYR A 99 -5.13 4.48 4.03
C TYR A 99 -4.38 4.78 5.33
N ALA A 100 -4.89 5.71 6.14
CA ALA A 100 -4.32 6.11 7.42
C ALA A 100 -4.61 5.12 8.57
N ASP A 101 -5.65 4.29 8.45
CA ASP A 101 -6.08 3.33 9.48
C ASP A 101 -5.00 2.30 9.88
N ASP A 102 -4.04 2.03 9.00
CA ASP A 102 -2.91 1.14 9.29
C ASP A 102 -1.59 1.92 9.23
N PRO A 103 -1.02 2.32 10.38
CA PRO A 103 0.22 3.09 10.42
C PRO A 103 1.40 2.41 9.72
N LEU A 104 1.48 1.06 9.77
CA LEU A 104 2.53 0.33 9.06
C LEU A 104 2.34 0.42 7.54
N PHE A 105 1.10 0.31 7.07
CA PHE A 105 0.81 0.49 5.64
C PHE A 105 1.19 1.88 5.18
N LEU A 106 0.80 2.91 5.92
CA LEU A 106 1.13 4.30 5.63
C LEU A 106 2.65 4.52 5.58
N GLN A 107 3.39 4.03 6.59
CA GLN A 107 4.85 4.13 6.64
C GLN A 107 5.51 3.46 5.43
N LEU A 108 5.12 2.22 5.11
CA LEU A 108 5.71 1.49 4.00
C LEU A 108 5.34 2.08 2.64
N ALA A 109 4.15 2.66 2.49
CA ALA A 109 3.75 3.36 1.27
C ALA A 109 4.65 4.56 0.95
N GLY A 110 5.09 5.30 1.97
CA GLY A 110 6.01 6.42 1.81
C GLY A 110 7.42 6.02 1.33
N VAL A 111 7.84 4.78 1.58
CA VAL A 111 9.21 4.32 1.26
C VAL A 111 9.28 3.26 0.16
N ALA A 112 8.13 2.68 -0.23
CA ALA A 112 8.10 1.53 -1.13
C ALA A 112 8.80 1.80 -2.47
N ASN A 113 8.43 2.87 -3.15
CA ASN A 113 8.95 3.19 -4.49
C ASN A 113 10.35 3.78 -4.46
N THR A 114 10.70 4.53 -3.41
CA THR A 114 11.95 5.30 -3.34
C THR A 114 13.09 4.54 -2.68
N PHE A 115 12.79 3.70 -1.68
CA PHE A 115 13.81 3.02 -0.89
C PHE A 115 13.78 1.50 -1.01
N LEU A 116 12.63 0.87 -1.21
CA LEU A 116 12.55 -0.59 -1.24
C LEU A 116 12.70 -1.15 -2.66
N GLU A 117 11.93 -0.66 -3.62
CA GLU A 117 11.95 -1.17 -5.00
C GLU A 117 13.33 -1.09 -5.69
N PRO A 118 14.15 -0.03 -5.53
CA PRO A 118 15.47 0.05 -6.17
C PRO A 118 16.45 -1.06 -5.74
N HIS A 119 16.18 -1.72 -4.60
CA HIS A 119 17.04 -2.80 -4.07
C HIS A 119 16.52 -4.19 -4.38
N LEU A 120 15.46 -4.31 -5.20
CA LEU A 120 14.93 -5.59 -5.64
C LEU A 120 15.78 -6.17 -6.80
N ASP A 121 15.93 -7.49 -6.81
CA ASP A 121 16.38 -8.17 -8.01
C ASP A 121 15.31 -8.10 -9.11
N HIS A 122 15.70 -8.44 -10.34
CA HIS A 122 14.84 -8.36 -11.52
C HIS A 122 13.53 -9.18 -11.38
N ALA A 123 13.61 -10.39 -10.83
CA ALA A 123 12.44 -11.27 -10.67
C ALA A 123 11.47 -10.71 -9.62
N ALA A 124 11.97 -10.26 -8.47
CA ALA A 124 11.18 -9.62 -7.43
C ALA A 124 10.53 -8.32 -7.92
N TYR A 125 11.27 -7.49 -8.67
CA TYR A 125 10.72 -6.29 -9.28
C TYR A 125 9.54 -6.58 -10.21
N ILE A 126 9.69 -7.55 -11.14
CA ILE A 126 8.60 -7.96 -12.05
C ILE A 126 7.38 -8.44 -11.24
N PHE A 127 7.59 -9.27 -10.23
CA PHE A 127 6.52 -9.80 -9.38
C PHE A 127 5.75 -8.67 -8.68
N VAL A 128 6.46 -7.70 -8.10
CA VAL A 128 5.88 -6.53 -7.45
C VAL A 128 5.07 -5.69 -8.43
N ARG A 129 5.63 -5.39 -9.61
CA ARG A 129 4.94 -4.60 -10.65
C ARG A 129 3.69 -5.30 -11.19
N GLN A 130 3.74 -6.61 -11.40
CA GLN A 130 2.56 -7.39 -11.79
C GLN A 130 1.48 -7.37 -10.68
N GLY A 131 1.89 -7.43 -9.42
CA GLY A 131 1.01 -7.26 -8.27
C GLY A 131 0.32 -5.90 -8.28
N MET A 132 1.07 -4.82 -8.50
CA MET A 132 0.54 -3.46 -8.58
C MET A 132 -0.47 -3.31 -9.73
N ILE A 133 -0.15 -3.83 -10.92
CA ILE A 133 -1.07 -3.80 -12.08
C ILE A 133 -2.40 -4.48 -11.73
N ARG A 134 -2.38 -5.64 -11.08
CA ARG A 134 -3.61 -6.34 -10.66
C ARG A 134 -4.44 -5.50 -9.69
N ARG A 135 -3.80 -4.86 -8.71
CA ARG A 135 -4.45 -4.00 -7.71
C ARG A 135 -5.10 -2.77 -8.35
N ILE A 136 -4.37 -2.11 -9.23
CA ILE A 136 -4.88 -0.94 -9.95
C ILE A 136 -6.07 -1.32 -10.82
N LYS A 137 -6.00 -2.44 -11.56
CA LYS A 137 -7.12 -2.93 -12.37
C LYS A 137 -8.36 -3.21 -11.51
N ARG A 138 -8.19 -3.83 -10.34
CA ARG A 138 -9.30 -4.11 -9.42
C ARG A 138 -9.98 -2.82 -8.94
N LEU A 139 -9.19 -1.83 -8.49
CA LEU A 139 -9.71 -0.54 -8.03
C LEU A 139 -10.36 0.26 -9.17
N SER A 140 -9.71 0.31 -10.33
CA SER A 140 -10.22 1.04 -11.51
C SER A 140 -11.53 0.45 -12.02
N GLY A 141 -11.68 -0.88 -11.98
CA GLY A 141 -12.93 -1.53 -12.33
C GLY A 141 -14.10 -1.07 -11.43
N ARG A 142 -13.85 -0.98 -10.12
CA ARG A 142 -14.85 -0.48 -9.15
C ARG A 142 -15.19 0.99 -9.39
N VAL A 143 -14.18 1.83 -9.61
CA VAL A 143 -14.35 3.26 -9.91
C VAL A 143 -15.16 3.48 -11.19
N SER A 144 -14.84 2.74 -12.25
CA SER A 144 -15.56 2.80 -13.52
C SER A 144 -17.06 2.48 -13.35
N GLN A 145 -17.38 1.46 -12.57
CA GLN A 145 -18.76 1.09 -12.27
C GLN A 145 -19.49 2.15 -11.41
N GLN A 146 -18.80 2.65 -10.38
CA GLN A 146 -19.40 3.58 -9.43
C GLN A 146 -19.68 4.97 -10.01
N PHE A 147 -18.74 5.50 -10.80
CA PHE A 147 -18.84 6.86 -11.33
C PHE A 147 -19.23 6.92 -12.81
N GLY A 148 -19.39 5.77 -13.48
CA GLY A 148 -19.73 5.75 -14.92
C GLY A 148 -18.62 6.29 -15.83
N VAL A 149 -17.38 6.37 -15.35
CA VAL A 149 -16.24 6.87 -16.12
C VAL A 149 -15.61 5.78 -16.97
N THR A 150 -14.84 6.17 -18.00
CA THR A 150 -14.13 5.19 -18.83
C THR A 150 -13.10 4.40 -18.02
N PRO A 151 -12.77 3.15 -18.39
CA PRO A 151 -11.71 2.40 -17.74
C PRO A 151 -10.37 3.13 -17.69
N VAL A 152 -10.08 3.94 -18.71
CA VAL A 152 -8.86 4.77 -18.81
C VAL A 152 -8.86 5.87 -17.73
N ASP A 153 -9.98 6.59 -17.59
CA ASP A 153 -10.09 7.67 -16.61
C ASP A 153 -10.17 7.13 -15.17
N ALA A 154 -10.83 5.99 -14.97
CA ALA A 154 -10.78 5.28 -13.70
C ALA A 154 -9.34 4.88 -13.32
N GLN A 155 -8.56 4.41 -14.29
CA GLN A 155 -7.15 4.06 -14.07
C GLN A 155 -6.31 5.31 -13.76
N LYS A 156 -6.51 6.42 -14.48
CA LYS A 156 -5.84 7.71 -14.19
C LYS A 156 -6.16 8.18 -12.78
N LEU A 157 -7.43 8.12 -12.37
CA LEU A 157 -7.86 8.50 -11.03
C LEU A 157 -7.13 7.67 -9.96
N ILE A 158 -7.16 6.35 -10.08
CA ILE A 158 -6.49 5.47 -9.08
C ILE A 158 -4.99 5.69 -9.05
N TRP A 159 -4.32 5.80 -10.22
CA TRP A 159 -2.89 6.12 -10.27
C TRP A 159 -2.58 7.45 -9.58
N GLY A 160 -3.34 8.50 -9.90
CA GLY A 160 -3.15 9.80 -9.29
C GLY A 160 -3.35 9.76 -7.78
N LEU A 161 -4.43 9.14 -7.29
CA LEU A 161 -4.68 9.02 -5.85
C LEU A 161 -3.57 8.22 -5.13
N LEU A 162 -3.07 7.13 -5.71
CA LEU A 162 -1.96 6.38 -5.13
C LEU A 162 -0.65 7.17 -5.13
N THR A 163 -0.40 7.97 -6.17
CA THR A 163 0.76 8.87 -6.23
C THR A 163 0.68 9.96 -5.17
N ILE A 164 -0.50 10.60 -5.03
CA ILE A 164 -0.75 11.60 -4.00
C ILE A 164 -0.60 10.98 -2.61
N ALA A 165 -1.16 9.77 -2.39
CA ALA A 165 -1.07 9.08 -1.12
C ALA A 165 0.38 8.72 -0.75
N GLY A 166 1.18 8.24 -1.71
CA GLY A 166 2.60 7.95 -1.48
C GLY A 166 3.38 9.21 -1.08
N GLY A 167 3.18 10.32 -1.79
CA GLY A 167 3.81 11.61 -1.46
C GLY A 167 3.34 12.17 -0.11
N ALA A 168 2.04 12.13 0.16
CA ALA A 168 1.48 12.56 1.44
C ALA A 168 1.99 11.68 2.60
N ALA A 169 2.09 10.36 2.41
CA ALA A 169 2.65 9.45 3.39
C ALA A 169 4.12 9.78 3.71
N GLN A 170 4.91 10.08 2.68
CA GLN A 170 6.32 10.46 2.85
C GLN A 170 6.49 11.75 3.63
N LEU A 171 5.65 12.76 3.38
CA LEU A 171 5.66 14.03 4.12
C LEU A 171 5.17 13.89 5.56
N SER A 172 4.31 12.92 5.83
CA SER A 172 3.69 12.69 7.14
C SER A 172 4.54 11.83 8.07
N VAL A 173 5.66 11.28 7.60
CA VAL A 173 6.62 10.59 8.46
C VAL A 173 7.13 11.58 9.49
N GLN A 174 6.79 11.34 10.77
CA GLN A 174 7.23 12.21 11.85
C GLN A 174 8.76 12.32 11.85
N SER A 175 9.24 13.55 11.78
CA SER A 175 10.67 13.82 11.94
C SER A 175 11.16 13.23 13.27
N PRO A 176 12.29 12.51 13.29
CA PRO A 176 12.89 12.08 14.56
C PRO A 176 13.24 13.25 15.49
N PHE A 177 13.21 14.47 14.96
CA PHE A 177 13.40 15.73 15.70
C PHE A 177 12.08 16.37 16.12
N ALA A 178 10.92 15.76 15.92
CA ALA A 178 9.62 16.24 16.40
C ALA A 178 9.56 16.08 17.93
N LYS A 179 10.27 16.97 18.63
CA LYS A 179 10.25 17.11 20.10
C LYS A 179 9.42 18.36 20.48
N PRO A 180 8.91 18.43 21.73
CA PRO A 180 8.11 19.58 22.23
C PRO A 180 8.78 20.95 22.13
N GLU A 181 10.06 21.00 21.79
CA GLU A 181 10.91 22.21 21.78
C GLU A 181 11.10 22.81 20.37
N LEU A 182 10.29 22.39 19.36
CA LEU A 182 10.38 23.00 18.04
C LEU A 182 9.86 24.43 18.05
N PRO A 183 10.50 25.36 17.32
CA PRO A 183 9.95 26.69 17.06
C PRO A 183 8.51 26.61 16.53
N SER A 184 7.67 27.57 16.91
CA SER A 184 6.24 27.55 16.64
C SER A 184 5.88 27.50 15.16
N ASP A 185 6.67 28.12 14.31
CA ASP A 185 6.54 28.09 12.85
C ASP A 185 6.81 26.69 12.27
N ILE A 186 7.83 25.99 12.78
CA ILE A 186 8.13 24.60 12.41
C ILE A 186 7.06 23.66 12.95
N ALA A 187 6.61 23.85 14.17
CA ALA A 187 5.52 23.05 14.75
C ALA A 187 4.24 23.18 13.93
N SER A 188 3.84 24.42 13.58
CA SER A 188 2.68 24.69 12.74
C SER A 188 2.82 24.10 11.32
N PHE A 189 4.02 24.17 10.73
CA PHE A 189 4.28 23.53 9.44
C PHE A 189 4.13 22.00 9.51
N ASN A 190 4.62 21.37 10.57
CA ASN A 190 4.48 19.93 10.78
C ASN A 190 3.02 19.50 10.99
N GLU A 191 2.20 20.36 11.63
CA GLU A 191 0.74 20.12 11.75
C GLU A 191 0.04 20.11 10.39
N LEU A 192 0.49 20.93 9.44
CA LEU A 192 -0.05 20.91 8.07
C LEU A 192 0.37 19.67 7.26
N ALA A 193 1.43 18.98 7.67
CA ALA A 193 1.95 17.79 7.01
C ALA A 193 1.22 16.48 7.39
N HIS A 194 0.07 16.54 8.09
CA HIS A 194 -0.74 15.38 8.35
C HIS A 194 -1.25 14.73 7.07
N PHE A 195 -1.12 13.42 6.97
CA PHE A 195 -1.47 12.64 5.77
C PHE A 195 -2.83 12.99 5.20
N GLU A 196 -3.89 12.95 6.02
CA GLU A 196 -5.26 13.19 5.55
C GLU A 196 -5.42 14.60 5.00
N THR A 197 -4.83 15.60 5.66
CA THR A 197 -4.89 17.01 5.23
C THR A 197 -4.19 17.19 3.89
N VAL A 198 -2.94 16.73 3.78
CA VAL A 198 -2.15 16.84 2.53
C VAL A 198 -2.84 16.08 1.41
N PHE A 199 -3.24 14.84 1.68
CA PHE A 199 -3.91 14.00 0.69
C PHE A 199 -5.20 14.65 0.19
N PHE A 200 -6.09 15.05 1.09
CA PHE A 200 -7.41 15.55 0.72
C PHE A 200 -7.35 16.86 -0.07
N ASN A 201 -6.48 17.78 0.33
CA ASN A 201 -6.31 19.06 -0.35
C ASN A 201 -5.87 18.91 -1.82
N VAL A 202 -5.12 17.85 -2.15
CA VAL A 202 -4.64 17.58 -3.52
C VAL A 202 -5.55 16.61 -4.25
N ALA A 203 -6.01 15.56 -3.59
CA ALA A 203 -6.79 14.49 -4.20
C ALA A 203 -8.19 14.92 -4.60
N LEU A 204 -8.83 15.82 -3.82
CA LEU A 204 -10.18 16.25 -4.09
C LEU A 204 -10.32 17.06 -5.40
N PRO A 205 -9.57 18.14 -5.63
CA PRO A 205 -9.64 18.85 -6.92
C PRO A 205 -9.21 17.96 -8.10
N PHE A 206 -8.21 17.10 -7.90
CA PHE A 206 -7.79 16.13 -8.91
C PHE A 206 -8.93 15.14 -9.26
N GLY A 207 -9.56 14.52 -8.25
CA GLY A 207 -10.64 13.57 -8.45
C GLY A 207 -11.86 14.19 -9.12
N ARG A 208 -12.27 15.39 -8.70
CA ARG A 208 -13.33 16.17 -9.33
C ARG A 208 -13.01 16.46 -10.80
N GLY A 209 -11.77 16.87 -11.10
CA GLY A 209 -11.33 17.13 -12.48
C GLY A 209 -11.46 15.89 -13.37
N ILE A 210 -11.08 14.71 -12.90
CA ILE A 210 -11.20 13.48 -13.70
C ILE A 210 -12.66 13.05 -13.91
N ILE A 211 -13.51 13.18 -12.89
CA ILE A 211 -14.89 12.67 -12.95
C ILE A 211 -15.84 13.65 -13.64
N GLN A 212 -15.63 14.97 -13.50
CA GLN A 212 -16.49 16.01 -14.07
C GLN A 212 -16.25 16.30 -15.56
N ILE A 213 -15.10 15.91 -16.12
CA ILE A 213 -14.77 16.15 -17.55
C ILE A 213 -15.64 15.28 -18.49
N GLN A 214 -16.39 14.33 -18.00
CA GLN A 214 -17.25 13.51 -18.85
C GLN A 214 -18.61 14.18 -19.08
N PRO A 215 -19.06 14.31 -20.35
CA PRO A 215 -20.45 14.65 -20.62
C PRO A 215 -21.36 13.54 -20.01
N PRO A 216 -22.53 13.90 -19.46
CA PRO A 216 -23.42 12.91 -18.89
C PRO A 216 -23.68 11.81 -19.94
N LEU A 217 -23.39 10.57 -19.58
CA LEU A 217 -23.76 9.41 -20.40
C LEU A 217 -25.28 9.48 -20.57
N ILE A 218 -25.73 9.81 -21.78
CA ILE A 218 -27.14 9.72 -22.16
C ILE A 218 -27.49 8.23 -22.02
N ARG A 219 -28.13 7.88 -20.91
CA ARG A 219 -28.75 6.54 -20.76
C ARG A 219 -29.83 6.42 -21.84
N LYS A 220 -29.56 5.63 -22.88
CA LYS A 220 -30.56 5.17 -23.83
C LYS A 220 -31.35 4.03 -23.20
#